data_6d15a71f845b823f6f1e5e296fd80539
#
_entry.id   6d15a71f845b823f6f1e5e296fd80539
#
_cell.length_a   1.000
_cell.length_b   1.000
_cell.length_c   1.000
_cell.angle_alpha   90.00
_cell.angle_beta   90.00
_cell.angle_gamma   90.00
#
_symmetry.space_group_name_H-M   'P 1'
#
loop_
_entity.id
_entity.type
_entity.pdbx_description
1 polymer ?
#
loop_
_entity_poly.entity_id
_entity_poly.type
_entity_poly.pdbx_seq_one_letter_code
_entity_poly.pdbx_strand_id
1 'polypeptide(L)'
;MTAFGHGKSRSLSRARERPRSRRSFSHGSRTDRSHSGRHKRTLAHNGVLFLDELTEFRRDALEGLRQPLEDGRVVVTRVIGSVEFPARFTLVAAANPCPCGYDGDVSRRCTCRTDRVEIYRSKLSGPLLDRVDIRLTIPRLTKQELLGQSAGEPSAAVRGRVEEARDRQRVRYATLGFHCNAQLPGPVARRHMRVAPAAEELLANAVETHSLSGRGFDRALKVARTIADLAGAERVNADHVVEALAYRTAISAEGLVRAG
;
A
#
# COMPACT_ATOMS: atom_id res chain seq x y z
N MET A 1 -34.51 26.41 55.78
CA MET A 1 -33.73 27.61 55.30
C MET A 1 -32.67 27.10 54.44
N THR A 2 -32.93 27.10 53.11
CA THR A 2 -32.35 27.96 52.05
C THR A 2 -30.82 27.93 52.03
N ALA A 3 -30.14 27.42 51.01
CA ALA A 3 -30.07 28.01 49.70
C ALA A 3 -29.39 27.06 48.68
N PHE A 4 -29.82 27.19 47.44
CA PHE A 4 -29.33 26.64 46.21
C PHE A 4 -27.90 27.10 45.84
N GLY A 5 -27.10 26.18 45.32
CA GLY A 5 -25.84 26.47 44.64
C GLY A 5 -25.72 25.67 43.37
N HIS A 6 -26.09 26.30 42.22
CA HIS A 6 -25.96 25.73 40.88
C HIS A 6 -24.48 25.70 40.46
N GLY A 7 -23.89 24.51 40.41
CA GLY A 7 -22.60 24.25 39.75
C GLY A 7 -22.82 23.77 38.33
N LYS A 8 -22.61 24.65 37.34
CA LYS A 8 -22.65 24.31 35.91
C LYS A 8 -21.56 23.33 35.58
N SER A 9 -21.89 22.08 35.31
CA SER A 9 -21.02 21.12 34.65
C SER A 9 -20.82 21.55 33.21
N ARG A 10 -19.62 22.05 32.88
CA ARG A 10 -19.18 22.24 31.49
C ARG A 10 -18.96 20.85 30.90
N SER A 11 -19.88 20.43 30.05
CA SER A 11 -19.67 19.31 29.14
C SER A 11 -18.56 19.65 28.19
N LEU A 12 -17.39 19.04 28.35
CA LEU A 12 -16.35 19.00 27.33
C LEU A 12 -16.90 18.21 26.15
N SER A 13 -17.39 18.91 25.13
CA SER A 13 -17.70 18.36 23.83
C SER A 13 -16.41 17.77 23.26
N ARG A 14 -16.29 16.43 23.28
CA ARG A 14 -15.31 15.70 22.49
C ARG A 14 -15.50 16.09 21.04
N ALA A 15 -14.58 16.86 20.51
CA ALA A 15 -14.47 17.08 19.08
C ALA A 15 -14.32 15.70 18.41
N ARG A 16 -15.36 15.26 17.74
CA ARG A 16 -15.30 14.11 16.84
C ARG A 16 -14.36 14.49 15.71
N GLU A 17 -13.14 13.98 15.75
CA GLU A 17 -12.28 13.98 14.57
C GLU A 17 -13.01 13.23 13.46
N ARG A 18 -13.49 13.96 12.48
CA ARG A 18 -14.03 13.40 11.25
C ARG A 18 -12.90 12.63 10.57
N PRO A 19 -13.10 11.39 10.10
CA PRO A 19 -12.11 10.68 9.32
C PRO A 19 -11.78 11.54 8.10
N ARG A 20 -10.48 11.87 7.93
CA ARG A 20 -9.99 12.67 6.81
C ARG A 20 -10.42 11.99 5.52
N SER A 21 -11.16 12.71 4.67
CA SER A 21 -11.78 12.26 3.45
C SER A 21 -10.79 11.56 2.52
N ARG A 22 -11.17 10.37 2.05
CA ARG A 22 -10.55 9.70 0.90
C ARG A 22 -10.65 10.63 -0.29
N ARG A 23 -9.54 11.11 -0.82
CA ARG A 23 -9.53 11.88 -2.06
C ARG A 23 -9.16 10.93 -3.18
N SER A 24 -10.14 10.53 -3.98
CA SER A 24 -9.95 9.87 -5.26
C SER A 24 -9.61 10.93 -6.32
N PHE A 25 -8.62 10.64 -7.15
CA PHE A 25 -8.28 11.49 -8.28
C PHE A 25 -8.55 10.69 -9.57
N SER A 26 -9.69 10.95 -10.19
CA SER A 26 -9.98 10.51 -11.54
C SER A 26 -9.28 11.40 -12.58
N HIS A 27 -9.07 10.87 -13.75
CA HIS A 27 -8.47 11.53 -14.91
C HIS A 27 -9.32 12.74 -15.35
N GLY A 28 -9.07 13.89 -14.77
CA GLY A 28 -9.83 15.12 -15.04
C GLY A 28 -8.95 16.23 -15.59
N SER A 29 -9.20 16.57 -16.86
CA SER A 29 -8.81 17.80 -17.60
C SER A 29 -7.33 18.10 -17.87
N ARG A 30 -7.07 18.34 -19.15
CA ARG A 30 -5.78 18.57 -19.84
C ARG A 30 -5.05 19.90 -19.53
N THR A 31 -5.35 20.60 -18.50
CA THR A 31 -4.81 21.92 -18.24
C THR A 31 -4.32 22.08 -16.79
N ASP A 32 -3.16 21.54 -16.51
CA ASP A 32 -2.17 22.14 -15.59
C ASP A 32 -0.95 21.20 -15.44
N ARG A 33 0.09 21.43 -16.21
CA ARG A 33 1.05 20.39 -16.62
C ARG A 33 2.27 20.20 -15.73
N SER A 34 2.51 20.96 -14.65
CA SER A 34 3.77 20.80 -13.89
C SER A 34 3.67 20.97 -12.38
N HIS A 35 2.71 21.70 -11.85
CA HIS A 35 2.59 21.99 -10.42
C HIS A 35 1.62 21.06 -9.67
N SER A 36 0.63 20.48 -10.38
CA SER A 36 -0.48 19.75 -9.75
C SER A 36 -0.07 18.41 -9.10
N GLY A 37 0.83 17.66 -9.71
CA GLY A 37 1.22 16.34 -9.23
C GLY A 37 2.03 16.36 -7.92
N ARG A 38 2.87 17.39 -7.71
CA ARG A 38 3.67 17.56 -6.49
C ARG A 38 2.80 17.97 -5.31
N HIS A 39 1.89 18.88 -5.54
CA HIS A 39 0.94 19.38 -4.54
C HIS A 39 0.01 18.27 -4.04
N LYS A 40 -0.49 17.41 -4.94
CA LYS A 40 -1.37 16.29 -4.59
C LYS A 40 -0.71 15.27 -3.64
N ARG A 41 0.58 14.99 -3.83
CA ARG A 41 1.35 14.07 -2.95
C ARG A 41 1.50 14.60 -1.54
N THR A 42 1.76 15.88 -1.38
CA THR A 42 1.82 16.55 -0.07
C THR A 42 0.46 16.62 0.60
N LEU A 43 -0.62 16.85 -0.16
CA LEU A 43 -1.98 16.82 0.36
C LEU A 43 -2.42 15.44 0.87
N ALA A 44 -1.80 14.37 0.38
CA ALA A 44 -2.04 13.01 0.85
C ALA A 44 -1.21 12.63 2.09
N HIS A 45 -0.40 13.55 2.64
CA HIS A 45 0.45 13.27 3.80
C HIS A 45 -0.37 12.73 4.98
N ASN A 46 0.08 11.61 5.57
CA ASN A 46 -0.62 10.84 6.60
C ASN A 46 -2.03 10.34 6.20
N GLY A 47 -2.28 10.24 4.90
CA GLY A 47 -3.53 9.74 4.34
C GLY A 47 -3.30 8.67 3.27
N VAL A 48 -4.24 8.57 2.34
CA VAL A 48 -4.22 7.63 1.21
C VAL A 48 -4.17 8.41 -0.09
N LEU A 49 -3.19 8.09 -0.94
CA LEU A 49 -3.13 8.50 -2.33
C LEU A 49 -3.69 7.37 -3.19
N PHE A 50 -4.89 7.56 -3.76
CA PHE A 50 -5.50 6.61 -4.68
C PHE A 50 -5.25 7.06 -6.13
N LEU A 51 -4.67 6.16 -6.93
CA LEU A 51 -4.42 6.35 -8.35
C LEU A 51 -5.16 5.25 -9.13
N ASP A 52 -6.20 5.64 -9.82
CA ASP A 52 -6.89 4.76 -10.75
C ASP A 52 -6.22 4.81 -12.13
N GLU A 53 -6.36 3.74 -12.92
CA GLU A 53 -5.78 3.63 -14.27
C GLU A 53 -4.28 3.99 -14.27
N LEU A 54 -3.50 3.40 -13.35
CA LEU A 54 -2.10 3.77 -13.11
C LEU A 54 -1.25 3.80 -14.39
N THR A 55 -1.50 2.91 -15.33
CA THR A 55 -0.79 2.81 -16.62
C THR A 55 -1.14 3.93 -17.60
N GLU A 56 -2.20 4.72 -17.37
CA GLU A 56 -2.55 5.88 -18.19
C GLU A 56 -1.78 7.15 -17.79
N PHE A 57 -1.14 7.13 -16.62
CA PHE A 57 -0.29 8.25 -16.22
C PHE A 57 0.98 8.32 -17.05
N ARG A 58 1.49 9.53 -17.20
CA ARG A 58 2.79 9.76 -17.85
C ARG A 58 3.91 9.15 -17.02
N ARG A 59 4.93 8.62 -17.70
CA ARG A 59 6.08 7.97 -17.06
C ARG A 59 6.80 8.89 -16.05
N ASP A 60 6.97 10.16 -16.38
CA ASP A 60 7.58 11.16 -15.49
C ASP A 60 6.78 11.36 -14.18
N ALA A 61 5.46 11.30 -14.26
CA ALA A 61 4.59 11.39 -13.09
C ALA A 61 4.70 10.14 -12.19
N LEU A 62 4.79 8.94 -12.80
CA LEU A 62 4.98 7.68 -12.09
C LEU A 62 6.36 7.59 -11.44
N GLU A 63 7.42 7.94 -12.17
CA GLU A 63 8.78 7.99 -11.64
C GLU A 63 8.90 8.98 -10.46
N GLY A 64 8.16 10.08 -10.51
CA GLY A 64 8.08 11.03 -9.43
C GLY A 64 7.45 10.51 -8.13
N LEU A 65 6.82 9.31 -8.12
CA LEU A 65 6.34 8.66 -6.89
C LEU A 65 7.47 7.94 -6.13
N ARG A 66 8.59 7.64 -6.79
CA ARG A 66 9.66 6.82 -6.20
C ARG A 66 10.24 7.44 -4.94
N GLN A 67 10.56 8.73 -4.96
CA GLN A 67 11.13 9.43 -3.82
C GLN A 67 10.15 9.49 -2.62
N PRO A 68 8.89 9.95 -2.77
CA PRO A 68 7.97 9.99 -1.63
C PRO A 68 7.62 8.60 -1.08
N LEU A 69 7.61 7.54 -1.89
CA LEU A 69 7.40 6.17 -1.42
C LEU A 69 8.59 5.61 -0.63
N GLU A 70 9.79 6.13 -0.85
CA GLU A 70 10.99 5.72 -0.14
C GLU A 70 11.28 6.60 1.08
N ASP A 71 11.34 7.92 0.86
CA ASP A 71 11.79 8.90 1.84
C ASP A 71 10.65 9.56 2.63
N GLY A 72 9.41 9.40 2.18
CA GLY A 72 8.25 10.07 2.78
C GLY A 72 8.24 11.58 2.61
N ARG A 73 8.97 12.11 1.61
CA ARG A 73 9.10 13.54 1.31
C ARG A 73 9.23 13.81 -0.18
N VAL A 74 8.94 15.02 -0.60
CA VAL A 74 9.17 15.53 -1.95
C VAL A 74 10.08 16.75 -1.87
N VAL A 75 11.19 16.73 -2.59
CA VAL A 75 12.09 17.87 -2.72
C VAL A 75 11.76 18.64 -3.99
N VAL A 76 11.57 19.94 -3.89
CA VAL A 76 11.34 20.85 -5.01
C VAL A 76 12.52 21.80 -5.10
N THR A 77 13.38 21.59 -6.09
CA THR A 77 14.52 22.47 -6.37
C THR A 77 14.09 23.56 -7.36
N ARG A 78 14.39 24.80 -7.03
CA ARG A 78 14.21 26.00 -7.87
C ARG A 78 15.52 26.78 -7.91
N VAL A 79 15.61 27.78 -8.80
CA VAL A 79 16.79 28.63 -8.93
C VAL A 79 17.21 29.30 -7.60
N ILE A 80 16.25 29.64 -6.76
CA ILE A 80 16.44 30.28 -5.44
C ILE A 80 16.64 29.30 -4.29
N GLY A 81 16.64 27.99 -4.51
CA GLY A 81 16.87 26.99 -3.45
C GLY A 81 15.98 25.76 -3.56
N SER A 82 16.18 24.84 -2.61
CA SER A 82 15.40 23.61 -2.50
C SER A 82 14.47 23.68 -1.30
N VAL A 83 13.21 23.29 -1.51
CA VAL A 83 12.18 23.21 -0.46
C VAL A 83 11.72 21.76 -0.34
N GLU A 84 11.69 21.27 0.89
CA GLU A 84 11.25 19.91 1.21
C GLU A 84 9.83 19.93 1.75
N PHE A 85 8.97 19.03 1.24
CA PHE A 85 7.59 18.87 1.67
C PHE A 85 7.36 17.45 2.19
N PRO A 86 6.66 17.26 3.31
CA PRO A 86 6.32 15.94 3.81
C PRO A 86 5.30 15.26 2.87
N ALA A 87 5.53 13.98 2.56
CA ALA A 87 4.71 13.19 1.64
C ALA A 87 4.64 11.72 2.05
N ARG A 88 4.41 11.44 3.33
CA ARG A 88 4.15 10.09 3.84
C ARG A 88 2.69 9.75 3.60
N PHE A 89 2.41 8.83 2.71
CA PHE A 89 1.05 8.37 2.38
C PHE A 89 1.03 6.88 2.11
N THR A 90 -0.14 6.27 2.23
CA THR A 90 -0.38 4.92 1.71
C THR A 90 -0.80 5.05 0.24
N LEU A 91 -0.02 4.43 -0.66
CA LEU A 91 -0.40 4.35 -2.07
C LEU A 91 -1.39 3.20 -2.27
N VAL A 92 -2.53 3.49 -2.87
CA VAL A 92 -3.45 2.51 -3.43
C VAL A 92 -3.59 2.82 -4.91
N ALA A 93 -3.31 1.85 -5.76
CA ALA A 93 -3.37 2.04 -7.21
C ALA A 93 -4.09 0.89 -7.88
N ALA A 94 -4.81 1.18 -8.96
CA ALA A 94 -5.42 0.19 -9.83
C ALA A 94 -4.86 0.32 -11.24
N ALA A 95 -4.67 -0.82 -11.92
CA ALA A 95 -4.21 -0.87 -13.30
C ALA A 95 -4.88 -2.03 -14.03
N ASN A 96 -5.20 -1.83 -15.29
CA ASN A 96 -5.66 -2.89 -16.16
C ASN A 96 -4.46 -3.75 -16.63
N PRO A 97 -4.68 -5.04 -16.96
CA PRO A 97 -3.60 -5.93 -17.41
C PRO A 97 -3.09 -5.58 -18.83
N CYS A 98 -3.92 -4.92 -19.64
CA CYS A 98 -3.61 -4.46 -20.99
C CYS A 98 -4.54 -3.31 -21.42
N PRO A 99 -4.31 -2.65 -22.57
CA PRO A 99 -5.17 -1.55 -23.03
C PRO A 99 -6.65 -1.90 -23.23
N CYS A 100 -6.98 -3.14 -23.58
CA CYS A 100 -8.38 -3.58 -23.68
C CYS A 100 -8.97 -4.15 -22.37
N GLY A 101 -8.12 -4.40 -21.35
CA GLY A 101 -8.51 -4.91 -20.05
C GLY A 101 -8.76 -6.42 -19.96
N TYR A 102 -8.52 -7.19 -21.03
CA TYR A 102 -8.89 -8.61 -21.09
C TYR A 102 -7.71 -9.57 -21.15
N ASP A 103 -6.50 -9.12 -20.91
CA ASP A 103 -5.34 -10.02 -20.90
C ASP A 103 -5.35 -10.88 -19.63
N GLY A 104 -5.36 -12.22 -19.83
CA GLY A 104 -5.57 -13.19 -18.74
C GLY A 104 -7.03 -13.42 -18.33
N ASP A 105 -8.02 -12.81 -19.01
CA ASP A 105 -9.43 -13.04 -18.74
C ASP A 105 -9.91 -14.35 -19.37
N VAL A 106 -10.52 -15.24 -18.57
CA VAL A 106 -11.02 -16.54 -19.03
C VAL A 106 -12.32 -16.44 -19.85
N SER A 107 -13.09 -15.37 -19.68
CA SER A 107 -14.40 -15.19 -20.32
C SER A 107 -14.33 -14.43 -21.65
N ARG A 108 -13.26 -13.65 -21.85
CA ARG A 108 -13.10 -12.83 -23.05
C ARG A 108 -11.64 -12.75 -23.49
N ARG A 109 -11.38 -13.10 -24.74
CA ARG A 109 -10.04 -13.04 -25.33
C ARG A 109 -9.53 -11.60 -25.47
N CYS A 110 -8.29 -11.36 -25.06
CA CYS A 110 -7.57 -10.13 -25.35
C CYS A 110 -7.37 -9.94 -26.86
N THR A 111 -7.65 -8.73 -27.35
CA THR A 111 -7.47 -8.35 -28.77
C THR A 111 -6.25 -7.47 -29.02
N CYS A 112 -5.49 -7.16 -27.95
CA CYS A 112 -4.27 -6.36 -28.07
C CYS A 112 -3.16 -7.16 -28.74
N ARG A 113 -2.35 -6.47 -29.55
CA ARG A 113 -1.10 -7.03 -30.04
C ARG A 113 -0.10 -7.14 -28.88
N THR A 114 0.75 -8.17 -28.91
CA THR A 114 1.72 -8.46 -27.82
C THR A 114 2.64 -7.26 -27.56
N ASP A 115 3.17 -6.63 -28.62
CA ASP A 115 4.01 -5.43 -28.51
C ASP A 115 3.31 -4.28 -27.75
N ARG A 116 2.02 -4.07 -27.99
CA ARG A 116 1.24 -3.04 -27.29
C ARG A 116 1.03 -3.38 -25.80
N VAL A 117 0.84 -4.65 -25.47
CA VAL A 117 0.71 -5.10 -24.07
C VAL A 117 2.03 -4.88 -23.34
N GLU A 118 3.16 -5.22 -23.95
CA GLU A 118 4.49 -5.02 -23.38
C GLU A 118 4.79 -3.53 -23.15
N ILE A 119 4.55 -2.67 -24.11
CA ILE A 119 4.70 -1.21 -23.98
C ILE A 119 3.80 -0.67 -22.87
N TYR A 120 2.56 -1.16 -22.78
CA TYR A 120 1.61 -0.74 -21.75
C TYR A 120 2.12 -1.10 -20.35
N ARG A 121 2.58 -2.33 -20.15
CA ARG A 121 3.12 -2.81 -18.88
C ARG A 121 4.46 -2.16 -18.53
N SER A 122 5.32 -1.88 -19.49
CA SER A 122 6.62 -1.25 -19.29
C SER A 122 6.54 0.18 -18.73
N LYS A 123 5.35 0.81 -18.74
CA LYS A 123 5.12 2.09 -18.05
C LYS A 123 5.31 1.96 -16.53
N LEU A 124 5.03 0.78 -15.97
CA LEU A 124 5.29 0.46 -14.57
C LEU A 124 6.72 -0.09 -14.46
N SER A 125 7.66 0.80 -14.18
CA SER A 125 9.08 0.41 -14.08
C SER A 125 9.34 -0.55 -12.91
N GLY A 126 10.30 -1.46 -13.08
CA GLY A 126 10.76 -2.35 -12.00
C GLY A 126 11.06 -1.57 -10.70
N PRO A 127 11.85 -0.47 -10.75
CA PRO A 127 12.12 0.35 -9.57
C PRO A 127 10.88 0.97 -8.91
N LEU A 128 9.81 1.26 -9.63
CA LEU A 128 8.54 1.70 -9.03
C LEU A 128 7.83 0.52 -8.37
N LEU A 129 7.74 -0.62 -9.07
CA LEU A 129 7.11 -1.84 -8.57
C LEU A 129 7.82 -2.38 -7.33
N ASP A 130 9.14 -2.26 -7.23
CA ASP A 130 9.89 -2.62 -6.03
C ASP A 130 9.46 -1.85 -4.78
N ARG A 131 8.86 -0.68 -4.96
CA ARG A 131 8.35 0.18 -3.87
C ARG A 131 6.90 -0.09 -3.49
N VAL A 132 6.22 -0.95 -4.25
CA VAL A 132 4.88 -1.44 -3.93
C VAL A 132 5.01 -2.67 -3.03
N ASP A 133 4.41 -2.64 -1.85
CA ASP A 133 4.54 -3.71 -0.86
C ASP A 133 3.65 -4.92 -1.20
N ILE A 134 2.42 -4.67 -1.65
CA ILE A 134 1.39 -5.67 -1.92
C ILE A 134 0.87 -5.48 -3.34
N ARG A 135 0.82 -6.57 -4.11
CA ARG A 135 0.27 -6.63 -5.46
C ARG A 135 -0.79 -7.71 -5.50
N LEU A 136 -1.94 -7.38 -6.05
CA LEU A 136 -3.07 -8.28 -6.14
C LEU A 136 -3.62 -8.29 -7.56
N THR A 137 -3.95 -9.48 -8.04
CA THR A 137 -4.77 -9.65 -9.23
C THR A 137 -6.20 -9.89 -8.79
N ILE A 138 -7.11 -9.01 -9.21
CA ILE A 138 -8.53 -9.09 -8.86
C ILE A 138 -9.27 -9.67 -10.07
N PRO A 139 -9.84 -10.88 -9.98
CA PRO A 139 -10.61 -11.46 -11.04
C PRO A 139 -11.92 -10.67 -11.26
N ARG A 140 -12.56 -10.87 -12.39
CA ARG A 140 -13.88 -10.33 -12.64
C ARG A 140 -14.91 -10.98 -11.72
N LEU A 141 -15.89 -10.17 -11.33
CA LEU A 141 -17.03 -10.66 -10.57
C LEU A 141 -17.84 -11.65 -11.41
N THR A 142 -18.19 -12.76 -10.81
CA THR A 142 -19.11 -13.75 -11.38
C THR A 142 -20.53 -13.18 -11.39
N LYS A 143 -21.43 -13.80 -12.19
CA LYS A 143 -22.85 -13.43 -12.20
C LYS A 143 -23.48 -13.52 -10.79
N GLN A 144 -23.10 -14.51 -10.00
CA GLN A 144 -23.61 -14.71 -8.63
C GLN A 144 -23.16 -13.60 -7.69
N GLU A 145 -21.90 -13.21 -7.75
CA GLU A 145 -21.36 -12.09 -6.96
C GLU A 145 -21.98 -10.74 -7.38
N LEU A 146 -22.19 -10.53 -8.68
CA LEU A 146 -22.86 -9.33 -9.19
C LEU A 146 -24.33 -9.22 -8.74
N LEU A 147 -25.03 -10.34 -8.57
CA LEU A 147 -26.41 -10.39 -8.10
C LEU A 147 -26.51 -10.29 -6.56
N GLY A 148 -25.40 -10.03 -5.86
CA GLY A 148 -25.40 -9.76 -4.42
C GLY A 148 -25.64 -11.00 -3.55
N GLN A 149 -25.44 -12.21 -4.08
CA GLN A 149 -25.63 -13.46 -3.32
C GLN A 149 -24.47 -13.73 -2.34
N SER A 150 -23.40 -12.97 -2.38
CA SER A 150 -22.27 -13.02 -1.44
C SER A 150 -22.07 -11.66 -0.82
N ALA A 151 -22.53 -11.48 0.40
CA ALA A 151 -22.19 -10.30 1.20
C ALA A 151 -20.76 -10.46 1.69
N GLY A 152 -19.87 -9.55 1.30
CA GLY A 152 -18.50 -9.48 1.84
C GLY A 152 -18.50 -9.14 3.32
N GLU A 153 -17.36 -9.35 3.98
CA GLU A 153 -17.19 -9.01 5.39
C GLU A 153 -17.41 -7.50 5.64
N PRO A 154 -18.19 -7.12 6.69
CA PRO A 154 -18.45 -5.72 6.98
C PRO A 154 -17.17 -4.96 7.36
N SER A 155 -17.01 -3.74 6.87
CA SER A 155 -15.84 -2.89 7.17
C SER A 155 -15.60 -2.65 8.66
N ALA A 156 -16.62 -2.77 9.50
CA ALA A 156 -16.51 -2.65 10.95
C ALA A 156 -15.68 -3.79 11.56
N ALA A 157 -15.92 -5.04 11.11
CA ALA A 157 -15.19 -6.22 11.58
C ALA A 157 -13.70 -6.15 11.13
N VAL A 158 -13.46 -5.77 9.84
CA VAL A 158 -12.11 -5.56 9.33
C VAL A 158 -11.38 -4.47 10.12
N ARG A 159 -12.07 -3.38 10.47
CA ARG A 159 -11.49 -2.29 11.26
C ARG A 159 -11.03 -2.76 12.64
N GLY A 160 -11.84 -3.56 13.35
CA GLY A 160 -11.46 -4.11 14.65
C GLY A 160 -10.13 -4.85 14.60
N ARG A 161 -9.97 -5.79 13.65
CA ARG A 161 -8.71 -6.52 13.46
C ARG A 161 -7.53 -5.62 13.14
N VAL A 162 -7.75 -4.60 12.31
CA VAL A 162 -6.70 -3.63 11.95
C VAL A 162 -6.28 -2.79 13.16
N GLU A 163 -7.24 -2.34 13.98
CA GLU A 163 -6.98 -1.57 15.20
C GLU A 163 -6.16 -2.39 16.20
N GLU A 164 -6.54 -3.64 16.46
CA GLU A 164 -5.78 -4.56 17.30
C GLU A 164 -4.35 -4.79 16.81
N ALA A 165 -4.16 -5.02 15.50
CA ALA A 165 -2.83 -5.19 14.92
C ALA A 165 -1.99 -3.90 15.08
N ARG A 166 -2.61 -2.72 14.93
CA ARG A 166 -1.97 -1.43 15.14
C ARG A 166 -1.59 -1.19 16.59
N ASP A 167 -2.40 -1.64 17.54
CA ASP A 167 -2.08 -1.55 18.97
C ASP A 167 -0.86 -2.40 19.32
N ARG A 168 -0.78 -3.65 18.81
CA ARG A 168 0.41 -4.50 18.96
C ARG A 168 1.67 -3.82 18.43
N GLN A 169 1.59 -3.15 17.27
CA GLN A 169 2.72 -2.40 16.70
C GLN A 169 3.11 -1.21 17.56
N ARG A 170 2.14 -0.42 18.04
CA ARG A 170 2.38 0.72 18.92
C ARG A 170 3.10 0.31 20.21
N VAL A 171 2.62 -0.75 20.86
CA VAL A 171 3.27 -1.30 22.07
C VAL A 171 4.69 -1.78 21.76
N ARG A 172 4.88 -2.54 20.66
CA ARG A 172 6.20 -3.08 20.26
C ARG A 172 7.24 -2.00 20.02
N TYR A 173 6.85 -0.87 19.46
CA TYR A 173 7.76 0.20 19.05
C TYR A 173 7.72 1.46 19.92
N ALA A 174 7.06 1.40 21.07
CA ALA A 174 6.86 2.55 21.96
C ALA A 174 8.18 3.26 22.33
N THR A 175 9.25 2.50 22.56
CA THR A 175 10.59 3.02 22.92
C THR A 175 11.42 3.46 21.70
N LEU A 176 11.00 3.12 20.49
CA LEU A 176 11.74 3.38 19.26
C LEU A 176 11.23 4.61 18.50
N GLY A 177 10.12 5.21 18.92
CA GLY A 177 9.52 6.37 18.27
C GLY A 177 8.82 6.06 16.93
N PHE A 178 8.51 4.79 16.65
CA PHE A 178 7.75 4.36 15.47
C PHE A 178 6.34 3.91 15.87
N HIS A 179 5.39 4.01 14.95
CA HIS A 179 3.99 3.68 15.20
C HIS A 179 3.49 2.46 14.41
N CYS A 180 4.24 2.00 13.40
CA CYS A 180 3.86 0.84 12.60
C CYS A 180 5.07 0.20 11.89
N ASN A 181 4.89 -1.06 11.46
CA ASN A 181 5.92 -1.85 10.78
C ASN A 181 6.50 -1.13 9.54
N ALA A 182 5.66 -0.43 8.77
CA ALA A 182 6.05 0.24 7.54
C ALA A 182 7.08 1.37 7.78
N GLN A 183 7.06 2.02 8.96
CA GLN A 183 7.94 3.15 9.27
C GLN A 183 9.37 2.74 9.65
N LEU A 184 9.61 1.47 10.00
CA LEU A 184 10.93 1.04 10.45
C LEU A 184 11.95 1.07 9.29
N PRO A 185 13.15 1.61 9.51
CA PRO A 185 14.28 1.37 8.62
C PRO A 185 14.63 -0.12 8.56
N GLY A 186 15.14 -0.61 7.43
CA GLY A 186 15.46 -2.03 7.22
C GLY A 186 16.29 -2.66 8.36
N PRO A 187 17.42 -2.07 8.77
CA PRO A 187 18.23 -2.62 9.87
C PRO A 187 17.47 -2.70 11.21
N VAL A 188 16.58 -1.74 11.49
CA VAL A 188 15.76 -1.75 12.71
C VAL A 188 14.67 -2.84 12.60
N ALA A 189 14.05 -2.97 11.42
CA ALA A 189 13.05 -4.00 11.15
C ALA A 189 13.61 -5.40 11.43
N ARG A 190 14.77 -5.73 10.88
CA ARG A 190 15.43 -7.04 11.06
C ARG A 190 15.70 -7.38 12.54
N ARG A 191 15.99 -6.40 13.39
CA ARG A 191 16.24 -6.62 14.82
C ARG A 191 14.97 -6.79 15.65
N HIS A 192 13.88 -6.13 15.27
CA HIS A 192 12.70 -5.99 16.14
C HIS A 192 11.47 -6.77 15.67
N MET A 193 11.50 -7.39 14.48
CA MET A 193 10.32 -8.08 13.96
C MET A 193 10.12 -9.52 14.45
N ARG A 194 11.00 -10.04 15.33
CA ARG A 194 10.87 -11.36 15.97
C ARG A 194 10.54 -12.46 14.99
N VAL A 195 11.46 -12.77 14.09
CA VAL A 195 11.32 -13.83 13.09
C VAL A 195 11.68 -15.19 13.70
N ALA A 196 10.93 -16.23 13.39
CA ALA A 196 11.30 -17.61 13.74
C ALA A 196 12.40 -18.13 12.80
N PRO A 197 13.30 -19.03 13.24
CA PRO A 197 14.43 -19.48 12.42
C PRO A 197 14.02 -20.02 11.04
N ALA A 198 12.98 -20.87 10.97
CA ALA A 198 12.48 -21.39 9.70
C ALA A 198 11.94 -20.30 8.76
N ALA A 199 11.35 -19.24 9.30
CA ALA A 199 10.87 -18.10 8.51
C ALA A 199 12.04 -17.22 8.01
N GLU A 200 13.11 -17.12 8.80
CA GLU A 200 14.32 -16.40 8.42
C GLU A 200 15.05 -17.11 7.28
N GLU A 201 15.19 -18.42 7.37
CA GLU A 201 15.76 -19.26 6.30
C GLU A 201 14.94 -19.14 5.00
N LEU A 202 13.61 -19.19 5.09
CA LEU A 202 12.73 -19.05 3.93
C LEU A 202 12.86 -17.65 3.28
N LEU A 203 12.97 -16.58 4.07
CA LEU A 203 13.24 -15.24 3.56
C LEU A 203 14.62 -15.15 2.90
N ALA A 204 15.66 -15.78 3.47
CA ALA A 204 16.98 -15.82 2.89
C ALA A 204 16.98 -16.56 1.54
N ASN A 205 16.35 -17.73 1.47
CA ASN A 205 16.21 -18.50 0.22
C ASN A 205 15.41 -17.72 -0.85
N ALA A 206 14.44 -16.90 -0.45
CA ALA A 206 13.67 -16.07 -1.37
C ALA A 206 14.52 -14.99 -2.06
N VAL A 207 15.63 -14.57 -1.47
CA VAL A 207 16.58 -13.64 -2.11
C VAL A 207 17.17 -14.25 -3.37
N GLU A 208 17.52 -15.53 -3.31
CA GLU A 208 18.10 -16.26 -4.45
C GLU A 208 17.02 -16.68 -5.45
N THR A 209 15.96 -17.35 -4.97
CA THR A 209 14.92 -17.94 -5.84
C THR A 209 14.02 -16.90 -6.51
N HIS A 210 13.72 -15.79 -5.84
CA HIS A 210 12.86 -14.71 -6.35
C HIS A 210 13.62 -13.45 -6.74
N SER A 211 14.96 -13.50 -6.75
CA SER A 211 15.84 -12.36 -7.08
C SER A 211 15.45 -11.08 -6.30
N LEU A 212 15.12 -11.22 -5.02
CA LEU A 212 14.73 -10.09 -4.19
C LEU A 212 15.91 -9.16 -3.97
N SER A 213 15.72 -7.88 -4.25
CA SER A 213 16.65 -6.85 -3.80
C SER A 213 16.65 -6.74 -2.27
N GLY A 214 17.69 -6.16 -1.67
CA GLY A 214 17.70 -5.90 -0.23
C GLY A 214 16.48 -5.08 0.25
N ARG A 215 15.98 -4.17 -0.59
CA ARG A 215 14.70 -3.46 -0.34
C ARG A 215 13.51 -4.40 -0.42
N GLY A 216 13.52 -5.32 -1.38
CA GLY A 216 12.50 -6.35 -1.54
C GLY A 216 12.39 -7.23 -0.31
N PHE A 217 13.52 -7.66 0.24
CA PHE A 217 13.62 -8.41 1.49
C PHE A 217 12.99 -7.64 2.67
N ASP A 218 13.43 -6.40 2.90
CA ASP A 218 12.93 -5.59 4.02
C ASP A 218 11.41 -5.34 3.93
N ARG A 219 10.88 -5.20 2.72
CA ARG A 219 9.43 -5.04 2.49
C ARG A 219 8.67 -6.34 2.73
N ALA A 220 9.17 -7.47 2.23
CA ALA A 220 8.57 -8.78 2.50
C ALA A 220 8.52 -9.06 4.00
N LEU A 221 9.60 -8.78 4.73
CA LEU A 221 9.66 -8.90 6.18
C LEU A 221 8.62 -8.04 6.90
N LYS A 222 8.44 -6.77 6.47
CA LYS A 222 7.43 -5.87 7.06
C LYS A 222 6.01 -6.34 6.80
N VAL A 223 5.74 -6.88 5.60
CA VAL A 223 4.43 -7.46 5.26
C VAL A 223 4.19 -8.72 6.08
N ALA A 224 5.15 -9.65 6.15
CA ALA A 224 5.06 -10.86 6.97
C ALA A 224 4.80 -10.55 8.45
N ARG A 225 5.49 -9.53 9.01
CA ARG A 225 5.22 -9.07 10.38
C ARG A 225 3.80 -8.51 10.53
N THR A 226 3.29 -7.81 9.52
CA THR A 226 1.94 -7.25 9.55
C THR A 226 0.87 -8.35 9.49
N ILE A 227 1.09 -9.39 8.68
CA ILE A 227 0.25 -10.59 8.64
C ILE A 227 0.24 -11.28 10.01
N ALA A 228 1.42 -11.48 10.62
CA ALA A 228 1.52 -12.04 11.95
C ALA A 228 0.84 -11.19 13.04
N ASP A 229 0.88 -9.86 12.91
CA ASP A 229 0.16 -8.96 13.83
C ASP A 229 -1.36 -9.08 13.68
N LEU A 230 -1.86 -9.24 12.45
CA LEU A 230 -3.27 -9.50 12.17
C LEU A 230 -3.73 -10.86 12.70
N ALA A 231 -2.86 -11.87 12.62
CA ALA A 231 -3.09 -13.21 13.18
C ALA A 231 -2.90 -13.27 14.71
N GLY A 232 -2.46 -12.19 15.36
CA GLY A 232 -2.17 -12.18 16.80
C GLY A 232 -0.90 -12.93 17.20
N ALA A 233 -0.06 -13.32 16.24
CA ALA A 233 1.13 -14.12 16.48
C ALA A 233 2.29 -13.27 17.06
N GLU A 234 3.00 -13.81 18.05
CA GLU A 234 4.13 -13.13 18.66
C GLU A 234 5.34 -13.07 17.72
N ARG A 235 5.59 -14.16 16.97
CA ARG A 235 6.68 -14.29 16.01
C ARG A 235 6.17 -14.42 14.59
N VAL A 236 6.98 -13.96 13.63
CA VAL A 236 6.77 -14.26 12.21
C VAL A 236 7.16 -15.72 11.97
N ASN A 237 6.25 -16.55 11.49
CA ASN A 237 6.49 -17.94 11.08
C ASN A 237 6.59 -18.07 9.56
N ALA A 238 6.82 -19.30 9.07
CA ALA A 238 6.96 -19.60 7.65
C ALA A 238 5.71 -19.24 6.84
N ASP A 239 4.50 -19.50 7.35
CA ASP A 239 3.25 -19.23 6.63
C ASP A 239 3.08 -17.73 6.36
N HIS A 240 3.40 -16.89 7.35
CA HIS A 240 3.36 -15.43 7.19
C HIS A 240 4.35 -14.94 6.11
N VAL A 241 5.50 -15.61 5.97
CA VAL A 241 6.49 -15.28 4.94
C VAL A 241 6.01 -15.74 3.57
N VAL A 242 5.46 -16.95 3.45
CA VAL A 242 4.89 -17.46 2.20
C VAL A 242 3.81 -16.53 1.67
N GLU A 243 2.86 -16.12 2.53
CA GLU A 243 1.81 -15.17 2.16
C GLU A 243 2.39 -13.83 1.73
N ALA A 244 3.37 -13.28 2.48
CA ALA A 244 4.00 -12.01 2.14
C ALA A 244 4.74 -12.07 0.80
N LEU A 245 5.39 -13.19 0.48
CA LEU A 245 6.06 -13.40 -0.80
C LEU A 245 5.06 -13.55 -1.95
N ALA A 246 3.92 -14.22 -1.73
CA ALA A 246 2.86 -14.34 -2.73
C ALA A 246 2.35 -12.96 -3.18
N TYR A 247 2.22 -11.98 -2.27
CA TYR A 247 1.86 -10.60 -2.63
C TYR A 247 2.93 -9.84 -3.43
N ARG A 248 4.15 -10.35 -3.50
CA ARG A 248 5.21 -9.71 -4.29
C ARG A 248 5.43 -10.36 -5.65
N THR A 249 5.22 -11.66 -5.77
CA THR A 249 5.43 -12.42 -7.01
C THR A 249 4.26 -12.31 -7.99
N ALA A 250 3.08 -11.90 -7.56
CA ALA A 250 1.87 -11.84 -8.36
C ALA A 250 1.94 -10.97 -9.65
N ILE A 251 3.04 -10.24 -9.87
CA ILE A 251 3.29 -9.44 -11.09
C ILE A 251 4.77 -9.59 -11.55
N SER A 252 5.34 -10.77 -11.57
CA SER A 252 6.41 -11.05 -12.51
C SER A 252 5.77 -11.22 -13.89
N ALA A 253 6.38 -10.66 -14.94
CA ALA A 253 5.81 -10.66 -16.30
C ALA A 253 5.43 -12.07 -16.82
N GLU A 254 5.90 -13.13 -16.18
CA GLU A 254 5.58 -14.53 -16.45
C GLU A 254 4.45 -15.11 -15.59
N GLY A 255 4.11 -14.48 -14.44
CA GLY A 255 3.07 -14.98 -13.51
C GLY A 255 1.64 -14.67 -13.94
N LEU A 256 1.42 -13.80 -14.93
CA LEU A 256 0.09 -13.53 -15.51
C LEU A 256 -0.38 -14.63 -16.49
N VAL A 257 0.46 -15.63 -16.79
CA VAL A 257 0.16 -16.67 -17.80
C VAL A 257 -0.11 -18.04 -17.18
N ARG A 258 0.15 -18.26 -15.87
CA ARG A 258 -0.01 -19.59 -15.26
C ARG A 258 -0.74 -19.53 -13.91
N ALA A 259 -1.99 -19.11 -13.94
CA ALA A 259 -3.00 -19.48 -12.96
C ALA A 259 -4.22 -19.93 -13.78
N GLY A 260 -4.10 -21.10 -14.34
CA GLY A 260 -5.15 -21.90 -14.99
C GLY A 260 -5.20 -23.23 -14.28
#